data_d6ba1eee96ac8bec05c31131226dddcd
#
_entry.id   d6ba1eee96ac8bec05c31131226dddcd
#
_cell.length_a   1.000
_cell.length_b   1.000
_cell.length_c   1.000
_cell.angle_alpha   90.00
_cell.angle_beta   90.00
_cell.angle_gamma   90.00
#
_symmetry.space_group_name_H-M   'P 1'
#
loop_
_entity.id
_entity.type
_entity.pdbx_description
1 polymer ?
#
loop_
_entity_poly.entity_id
_entity_poly.type
_entity_poly.pdbx_seq_one_letter_code
_entity_poly.pdbx_strand_id
1 'polypeptide(L)'
;MKTFLTLLIVGFSLQVNAQTPIGIFENHIDVGKPKKQGSTSYDSEKQEYRLKGSGYNIWFGRDEFHYTYKKINGDFIATANFEFVGVGADPHRKIGWMVRGSTDDDAPHIIANVHGDGLTTLQWRELKGAHMRDPED
;
A
#
# COMPACT_ATOMS: atom_id res chain seq x y z
N MET A 1 -4.17 -9.79 65.40
CA MET A 1 -4.00 -8.82 64.31
C MET A 1 -4.07 -9.57 62.97
N LYS A 2 -5.12 -9.36 62.17
CA LYS A 2 -5.24 -9.96 60.84
C LYS A 2 -4.87 -8.91 59.80
N THR A 3 -3.74 -9.12 59.14
CA THR A 3 -3.22 -8.22 58.10
C THR A 3 -3.93 -8.55 56.78
N PHE A 4 -4.75 -7.61 56.26
CA PHE A 4 -5.35 -7.72 54.94
C PHE A 4 -4.34 -7.23 53.89
N LEU A 5 -3.93 -8.09 52.97
CA LEU A 5 -3.11 -7.76 51.82
C LEU A 5 -4.04 -7.38 50.66
N THR A 6 -4.12 -6.11 50.33
CA THR A 6 -4.89 -5.61 49.18
C THR A 6 -4.04 -5.73 47.91
N LEU A 7 -4.44 -6.62 47.01
CA LEU A 7 -3.77 -6.79 45.68
C LEU A 7 -4.33 -5.74 44.69
N LEU A 8 -3.52 -4.78 44.28
CA LEU A 8 -3.87 -3.79 43.28
C LEU A 8 -3.61 -4.38 41.89
N ILE A 9 -4.65 -4.75 41.16
CA ILE A 9 -4.57 -5.21 39.77
C ILE A 9 -4.58 -3.96 38.87
N VAL A 10 -3.42 -3.58 38.31
CA VAL A 10 -3.32 -2.55 37.28
C VAL A 10 -3.64 -3.19 35.93
N GLY A 11 -4.86 -3.00 35.46
CA GLY A 11 -5.28 -3.42 34.12
C GLY A 11 -4.65 -2.55 33.04
N PHE A 12 -3.74 -3.11 32.24
CA PHE A 12 -3.17 -2.46 31.07
C PHE A 12 -4.12 -2.68 29.88
N SER A 13 -4.92 -1.67 29.54
CA SER A 13 -5.78 -1.73 28.34
C SER A 13 -4.92 -1.41 27.10
N LEU A 14 -4.67 -2.44 26.27
CA LEU A 14 -4.12 -2.25 24.93
C LEU A 14 -5.18 -1.58 24.06
N GLN A 15 -4.98 -0.31 23.74
CA GLN A 15 -5.79 0.39 22.73
C GLN A 15 -5.33 -0.04 21.35
N VAL A 16 -6.08 -0.94 20.72
CA VAL A 16 -5.91 -1.26 19.30
C VAL A 16 -6.54 -0.11 18.50
N ASN A 17 -5.73 0.76 17.95
CA ASN A 17 -6.19 1.75 16.98
C ASN A 17 -6.56 1.03 15.67
N ALA A 18 -7.81 0.64 15.53
CA ALA A 18 -8.34 0.22 14.24
C ALA A 18 -8.44 1.46 13.34
N GLN A 19 -7.72 1.48 12.23
CA GLN A 19 -7.88 2.55 11.23
C GLN A 19 -9.28 2.49 10.64
N THR A 20 -9.92 3.64 10.49
CA THR A 20 -11.23 3.73 9.85
C THR A 20 -11.10 3.32 8.38
N PRO A 21 -11.94 2.41 7.86
CA PRO A 21 -11.92 2.03 6.45
C PRO A 21 -12.03 3.25 5.52
N ILE A 22 -11.28 3.25 4.42
CA ILE A 22 -11.25 4.33 3.45
C ILE A 22 -11.99 3.88 2.19
N GLY A 23 -13.30 4.16 2.13
CA GLY A 23 -14.17 3.66 1.08
C GLY A 23 -14.21 2.13 1.10
N ILE A 24 -13.80 1.47 -0.02
CA ILE A 24 -13.75 0.01 -0.10
C ILE A 24 -12.47 -0.60 0.48
N PHE A 25 -11.47 0.22 0.82
CA PHE A 25 -10.19 -0.25 1.36
C PHE A 25 -10.18 -0.27 2.88
N GLU A 26 -9.42 -1.20 3.43
CA GLU A 26 -9.30 -1.40 4.88
C GLU A 26 -8.21 -0.53 5.49
N ASN A 27 -7.16 -0.24 4.72
CA ASN A 27 -5.98 0.44 5.25
C ASN A 27 -5.14 1.10 4.15
N HIS A 28 -4.19 1.95 4.56
CA HIS A 28 -3.13 2.46 3.72
C HIS A 28 -1.82 2.56 4.51
N ILE A 29 -0.70 2.33 3.84
CA ILE A 29 0.64 2.39 4.43
C ILE A 29 1.66 2.89 3.41
N ASP A 30 2.81 3.31 3.92
CA ASP A 30 4.03 3.41 3.13
C ASP A 30 4.77 2.07 3.19
N VAL A 31 4.96 1.44 2.04
CA VAL A 31 5.81 0.25 1.89
C VAL A 31 7.25 0.71 1.73
N GLY A 32 8.17 0.01 2.41
CA GLY A 32 9.57 0.44 2.50
C GLY A 32 9.76 1.66 3.41
N LYS A 33 10.69 2.54 3.07
CA LYS A 33 11.02 3.73 3.85
C LYS A 33 11.10 4.97 2.97
N PRO A 34 10.00 5.41 2.33
CA PRO A 34 10.01 6.60 1.50
C PRO A 34 10.34 7.84 2.33
N LYS A 35 11.11 8.76 1.75
CA LYS A 35 11.54 9.99 2.43
C LYS A 35 10.40 10.94 2.78
N LYS A 36 9.29 10.86 2.07
CA LYS A 36 8.07 11.63 2.31
C LYS A 36 6.92 10.68 2.57
N GLN A 37 6.23 10.90 3.67
CA GLN A 37 5.05 10.12 4.01
C GLN A 37 3.95 10.28 2.97
N GLY A 38 3.37 9.16 2.57
CA GLY A 38 2.22 9.12 1.68
C GLY A 38 0.90 9.35 2.43
N SER A 39 -0.17 9.51 1.67
CA SER A 39 -1.51 9.64 2.23
C SER A 39 -2.56 9.16 1.24
N THR A 40 -3.70 8.74 1.78
CA THR A 40 -4.91 8.41 1.01
C THR A 40 -6.08 9.17 1.60
N SER A 41 -6.90 9.75 0.74
CA SER A 41 -8.21 10.29 1.09
C SER A 41 -9.27 9.77 0.14
N TYR A 42 -10.52 9.72 0.59
CA TYR A 42 -11.66 9.25 -0.17
C TYR A 42 -12.81 10.26 -0.10
N ASP A 43 -13.29 10.66 -1.27
CA ASP A 43 -14.50 11.46 -1.45
C ASP A 43 -15.66 10.52 -1.78
N SER A 44 -16.56 10.31 -0.84
CA SER A 44 -17.69 9.37 -0.99
C SER A 44 -18.78 9.85 -1.96
N GLU A 45 -18.89 11.17 -2.16
CA GLU A 45 -19.87 11.72 -3.11
C GLU A 45 -19.44 11.50 -4.57
N LYS A 46 -18.12 11.63 -4.81
CA LYS A 46 -17.53 11.42 -6.14
C LYS A 46 -17.03 9.99 -6.37
N GLN A 47 -16.95 9.19 -5.30
CA GLN A 47 -16.29 7.88 -5.29
C GLN A 47 -14.82 7.97 -5.79
N GLU A 48 -14.13 9.03 -5.41
CA GLU A 48 -12.78 9.35 -5.84
C GLU A 48 -11.79 9.11 -4.70
N TYR A 49 -10.72 8.38 -5.01
CA TYR A 49 -9.57 8.22 -4.13
C TYR A 49 -8.46 9.15 -4.57
N ARG A 50 -7.88 9.87 -3.63
CA ARG A 50 -6.73 10.72 -3.88
C ARG A 50 -5.53 10.20 -3.10
N LEU A 51 -4.54 9.68 -3.83
CA LEU A 51 -3.33 9.09 -3.27
C LEU A 51 -2.15 10.05 -3.47
N LYS A 52 -1.34 10.22 -2.43
CA LYS A 52 -0.03 10.86 -2.51
C LYS A 52 0.99 9.82 -2.10
N GLY A 53 1.99 9.59 -2.94
CA GLY A 53 3.06 8.66 -2.67
C GLY A 53 4.41 9.27 -3.01
N SER A 54 5.42 8.69 -2.40
CA SER A 54 6.82 8.95 -2.67
C SER A 54 7.53 7.62 -2.53
N GLY A 55 8.70 7.49 -3.12
CA GLY A 55 9.49 6.28 -3.01
C GLY A 55 10.59 6.27 -4.04
N TYR A 56 11.53 5.36 -3.86
CA TYR A 56 12.64 5.20 -4.76
C TYR A 56 12.20 4.55 -6.07
N ASN A 57 11.54 3.40 -6.01
CA ASN A 57 11.02 2.65 -7.17
C ASN A 57 10.26 1.40 -6.71
N ILE A 58 9.63 0.72 -7.71
CA ILE A 58 9.06 -0.63 -7.64
C ILE A 58 9.69 -1.40 -8.82
N TRP A 59 10.98 -1.75 -8.74
CA TRP A 59 11.69 -2.42 -9.84
C TRP A 59 12.78 -3.38 -9.37
N PHE A 60 13.54 -3.00 -8.37
CA PHE A 60 14.65 -3.80 -7.86
C PHE A 60 14.18 -4.85 -6.84
N GLY A 61 15.08 -5.36 -6.00
CA GLY A 61 14.76 -6.34 -4.97
C GLY A 61 13.91 -5.82 -3.81
N ARG A 62 13.62 -4.52 -3.77
CA ARG A 62 12.77 -3.88 -2.76
C ARG A 62 11.97 -2.72 -3.36
N ASP A 63 10.87 -2.40 -2.71
CA ASP A 63 9.90 -1.39 -3.13
C ASP A 63 9.81 -0.24 -2.13
N GLU A 64 9.57 0.98 -2.66
CA GLU A 64 9.17 2.12 -1.85
C GLU A 64 8.01 2.85 -2.53
N PHE A 65 6.82 2.83 -1.90
CA PHE A 65 5.61 3.46 -2.44
C PHE A 65 4.52 3.58 -1.37
N HIS A 66 3.48 4.36 -1.66
CA HIS A 66 2.26 4.40 -0.85
C HIS A 66 1.24 3.39 -1.35
N TYR A 67 0.68 2.57 -0.45
CA TYR A 67 -0.23 1.48 -0.76
C TYR A 67 -1.55 1.64 -0.02
N THR A 68 -2.64 1.69 -0.77
CA THR A 68 -4.02 1.64 -0.24
C THR A 68 -4.59 0.28 -0.58
N TYR A 69 -5.01 -0.49 0.41
CA TYR A 69 -5.29 -1.90 0.21
C TYR A 69 -6.43 -2.47 1.06
N LYS A 70 -6.91 -3.61 0.65
CA LYS A 70 -7.74 -4.55 1.42
C LYS A 70 -7.25 -5.96 1.20
N LYS A 71 -7.52 -6.86 2.15
CA LYS A 71 -7.28 -8.29 1.96
C LYS A 71 -8.42 -8.91 1.15
N ILE A 72 -8.07 -9.73 0.17
CA ILE A 72 -9.04 -10.41 -0.71
C ILE A 72 -8.69 -11.89 -0.74
N ASN A 73 -9.71 -12.74 -0.68
CA ASN A 73 -9.63 -14.19 -0.88
C ASN A 73 -10.53 -14.57 -2.05
N GLY A 74 -10.06 -15.52 -2.87
CA GLY A 74 -10.78 -15.99 -4.06
C GLY A 74 -10.57 -15.09 -5.27
N ASP A 75 -11.34 -15.35 -6.32
CA ASP A 75 -11.26 -14.64 -7.59
C ASP A 75 -11.91 -13.26 -7.49
N PHE A 76 -11.36 -12.28 -8.19
CA PHE A 76 -11.92 -10.94 -8.23
C PHE A 76 -11.59 -10.25 -9.57
N ILE A 77 -12.36 -9.21 -9.86
CA ILE A 77 -12.08 -8.25 -10.93
C ILE A 77 -12.00 -6.88 -10.27
N ALA A 78 -10.91 -6.16 -10.54
CA ALA A 78 -10.73 -4.79 -10.09
C ALA A 78 -10.66 -3.84 -11.30
N THR A 79 -11.47 -2.79 -11.29
CA THR A 79 -11.47 -1.76 -12.32
C THR A 79 -11.40 -0.38 -11.70
N ALA A 80 -10.64 0.52 -12.30
CA ALA A 80 -10.60 1.93 -11.95
C ALA A 80 -10.13 2.78 -13.13
N ASN A 81 -10.48 4.05 -13.10
CA ASN A 81 -9.83 5.06 -13.90
C ASN A 81 -8.71 5.69 -13.07
N PHE A 82 -7.51 5.79 -13.64
CA PHE A 82 -6.36 6.42 -13.00
C PHE A 82 -6.00 7.72 -13.70
N GLU A 83 -5.71 8.74 -12.91
CA GLU A 83 -5.26 10.04 -13.39
C GLU A 83 -4.11 10.54 -12.54
N PHE A 84 -3.04 11.03 -13.17
CA PHE A 84 -1.98 11.74 -12.49
C PHE A 84 -2.36 13.20 -12.27
N VAL A 85 -2.30 13.66 -11.02
CA VAL A 85 -2.52 15.06 -10.70
C VAL A 85 -1.19 15.82 -10.85
N GLY A 86 -1.16 16.78 -11.76
CA GLY A 86 0.05 17.58 -12.05
C GLY A 86 1.11 16.84 -12.88
N VAL A 87 2.16 17.56 -13.21
CA VAL A 87 3.22 17.10 -14.14
C VAL A 87 4.13 16.05 -13.50
N GLY A 88 4.31 16.11 -12.15
CA GLY A 88 5.26 15.27 -11.43
C GLY A 88 6.73 15.57 -11.79
N ALA A 89 7.64 14.95 -11.04
CA ALA A 89 9.07 15.15 -11.23
C ALA A 89 9.75 14.01 -12.03
N ASP A 90 9.13 12.83 -12.07
CA ASP A 90 9.70 11.62 -12.64
C ASP A 90 8.77 11.01 -13.69
N PRO A 91 9.25 10.76 -14.93
CA PRO A 91 8.46 10.09 -15.96
C PRO A 91 8.09 8.65 -15.58
N HIS A 92 8.88 7.98 -14.73
CA HIS A 92 8.61 6.63 -14.27
C HIS A 92 7.73 6.56 -12.99
N ARG A 93 7.14 7.69 -12.54
CA ARG A 93 6.12 7.62 -11.49
C ARG A 93 4.98 6.70 -11.90
N LYS A 94 4.51 5.86 -10.97
CA LYS A 94 3.58 4.77 -11.29
C LYS A 94 2.28 4.91 -10.50
N ILE A 95 1.17 4.54 -11.14
CA ILE A 95 -0.10 4.28 -10.48
C ILE A 95 -0.74 3.04 -11.12
N GLY A 96 -1.45 2.23 -10.34
CA GLY A 96 -2.10 1.04 -10.88
C GLY A 96 -2.65 0.10 -9.82
N TRP A 97 -3.07 -1.06 -10.26
CA TRP A 97 -3.47 -2.16 -9.41
C TRP A 97 -2.28 -3.06 -9.08
N MET A 98 -2.13 -3.35 -7.78
CA MET A 98 -1.12 -4.28 -7.31
C MET A 98 -1.75 -5.36 -6.45
N VAL A 99 -1.42 -6.61 -6.72
CA VAL A 99 -1.72 -7.77 -5.87
C VAL A 99 -0.41 -8.28 -5.29
N ARG A 100 -0.32 -8.37 -3.95
CA ARG A 100 0.94 -8.77 -3.31
C ARG A 100 0.71 -9.69 -2.10
N GLY A 101 1.72 -10.50 -1.79
CA GLY A 101 1.64 -11.51 -0.73
C GLY A 101 1.66 -10.92 0.67
N SER A 102 2.32 -9.78 0.86
CA SER A 102 2.40 -9.08 2.14
C SER A 102 2.72 -7.60 1.95
N THR A 103 2.80 -6.86 3.05
CA THR A 103 3.23 -5.44 3.06
C THR A 103 4.74 -5.26 3.22
N ASP A 104 5.54 -6.35 3.23
CA ASP A 104 7.00 -6.28 3.24
C ASP A 104 7.49 -5.60 1.95
N ASP A 105 8.55 -4.82 2.03
CA ASP A 105 9.08 -4.06 0.89
C ASP A 105 9.70 -4.93 -0.21
N ASP A 106 9.96 -6.19 0.07
CA ASP A 106 10.51 -7.19 -0.85
C ASP A 106 9.52 -8.31 -1.23
N ALA A 107 8.22 -8.15 -0.92
CA ALA A 107 7.21 -9.19 -1.13
C ALA A 107 7.01 -9.54 -2.61
N PRO A 108 6.69 -10.82 -2.93
CA PRO A 108 6.18 -11.19 -4.24
C PRO A 108 4.91 -10.43 -4.60
N HIS A 109 4.81 -9.97 -5.83
CA HIS A 109 3.64 -9.24 -6.31
C HIS A 109 3.55 -9.20 -7.84
N ILE A 110 2.38 -8.81 -8.31
CA ILE A 110 2.12 -8.41 -9.69
C ILE A 110 1.46 -7.04 -9.69
N ILE A 111 1.87 -6.18 -10.61
CA ILE A 111 1.34 -4.83 -10.77
C ILE A 111 0.99 -4.55 -12.23
N ALA A 112 -0.25 -4.14 -12.49
CA ALA A 112 -0.66 -3.53 -13.74
C ALA A 112 -0.65 -2.01 -13.54
N ASN A 113 0.24 -1.30 -14.21
CA ASN A 113 0.48 0.11 -13.94
C ASN A 113 0.63 0.98 -15.18
N VAL A 114 0.39 2.27 -14.97
CA VAL A 114 0.66 3.35 -15.93
C VAL A 114 1.78 4.21 -15.35
N HIS A 115 2.74 4.55 -16.17
CA HIS A 115 3.82 5.47 -15.86
C HIS A 115 3.45 6.92 -16.21
N GLY A 116 4.16 7.86 -15.66
CA GLY A 116 3.94 9.28 -15.93
C GLY A 116 4.24 9.72 -17.36
N ASP A 117 5.04 8.96 -18.10
CA ASP A 117 5.33 9.13 -19.53
C ASP A 117 4.33 8.41 -20.45
N GLY A 118 3.34 7.73 -19.90
CA GLY A 118 2.29 7.00 -20.61
C GLY A 118 2.58 5.51 -20.84
N LEU A 119 3.75 4.99 -20.48
CA LEU A 119 4.02 3.56 -20.56
C LEU A 119 3.02 2.79 -19.70
N THR A 120 2.35 1.82 -20.27
CA THR A 120 1.43 0.89 -19.56
C THR A 120 2.03 -0.50 -19.60
N THR A 121 2.21 -1.13 -18.44
CA THR A 121 2.90 -2.41 -18.35
C THR A 121 2.35 -3.29 -17.24
N LEU A 122 2.57 -4.60 -17.39
CA LEU A 122 2.39 -5.61 -16.37
C LEU A 122 3.78 -6.04 -15.89
N GLN A 123 4.04 -5.88 -14.59
CA GLN A 123 5.33 -6.20 -14.00
C GLN A 123 5.12 -7.11 -12.78
N TRP A 124 6.08 -7.97 -12.47
CA TRP A 124 5.92 -8.88 -11.33
C TRP A 124 7.26 -9.23 -10.66
N ARG A 125 7.17 -9.62 -9.39
CA ARG A 125 8.23 -10.23 -8.60
C ARG A 125 7.75 -11.60 -8.16
N GLU A 126 8.39 -12.65 -8.63
CA GLU A 126 7.98 -14.04 -8.34
C GLU A 126 8.34 -14.47 -6.92
N LEU A 127 9.53 -14.11 -6.47
CA LEU A 127 10.09 -14.52 -5.19
C LEU A 127 10.47 -13.30 -4.35
N LYS A 128 10.39 -13.46 -3.03
CA LYS A 128 10.80 -12.44 -2.07
C LYS A 128 12.23 -11.96 -2.35
N GLY A 129 12.42 -10.66 -2.46
CA GLY A 129 13.71 -10.02 -2.71
C GLY A 129 14.26 -10.15 -4.12
N ALA A 130 13.58 -10.86 -5.03
CA ALA A 130 13.99 -10.93 -6.44
C ALA A 130 13.78 -9.58 -7.15
N HIS A 131 14.49 -9.38 -8.26
CA HIS A 131 14.21 -8.26 -9.16
C HIS A 131 12.85 -8.43 -9.82
N MET A 132 12.26 -7.31 -10.23
CA MET A 132 11.06 -7.30 -11.04
C MET A 132 11.35 -7.85 -12.43
N ARG A 133 10.31 -8.36 -13.04
CA ARG A 133 10.26 -8.76 -14.45
C ARG A 133 9.11 -8.07 -15.16
N ASP A 134 9.17 -8.04 -16.46
CA ASP A 134 8.10 -7.62 -17.36
C ASP A 134 7.99 -8.58 -18.57
N PRO A 135 7.05 -8.39 -19.51
CA PRO A 135 6.86 -9.31 -20.62
C PRO A 135 8.01 -9.41 -21.63
N GLU A 136 9.01 -8.54 -21.53
CA GLU A 136 10.18 -8.54 -22.41
C GLU A 136 11.38 -9.34 -21.85
N ASP A 137 11.28 -9.80 -20.56
CA ASP A 137 12.30 -10.60 -19.86
C ASP A 137 12.32 -12.10 -20.28
#